data_612eee5e4e2a2ea7f3a6834fa81535ab
#
_entry.id   612eee5e4e2a2ea7f3a6834fa81535ab
#
_cell.length_a   1.000
_cell.length_b   1.000
_cell.length_c   1.000
_cell.angle_alpha   90.00
_cell.angle_beta   90.00
_cell.angle_gamma   90.00
#
_symmetry.space_group_name_H-M   'P 1'
#
loop_
_entity.id
_entity.type
_entity.pdbx_description
1 polymer ?
#
loop_
_entity_poly.entity_id
_entity_poly.type
_entity_poly.pdbx_seq_one_letter_code
_entity_poly.pdbx_strand_id
1 'polypeptide(L)'
;MQIRPYGDSYIYRLVGVLKLELRGITKRFGSLVANDHIDLVVEPGQVHCLLGENGAGKSTLMNVLYGLYDPTEGEILVDGKTVVFKDPGEAMAAGIGMVHQHFMLIPVFTVAENVALGNETTKAAGLLNLEATREKIRQISDQYGFDVDPDAMVEDLPVGVQQRVEIIKALVRDAEVLILDEPTAVLTPQETDELLDIIRQLKRDGKSIVFISHKLREVKAISDTITVIRRGKVVGQAEPTASPTELASAMVGRAVSLTLDKGPAKTGEVTFKVRHLTVTDHNGQHVVDDLSFDIAKGEVLAIAGVQGNGQTELTEAILGVQPHVSGSITLDGEELLGRSVKHILGAGVGFVPEDRTLDGLVGTFSISENMILDLYDKAPFARGVGMKPGVIAENATKKVEEFDVRIQSVSAAVGTLSGGNQQKVVLARELSRPLRLFIASQPTRGLDVGSIEFVHMRVIAERDHGTPVMIVSTELDEVMQLADRIAVLYRGRLVGIVQATTSREVLGLMMAGVPANEAEASAAAHAGSGPTTAALPDSAGHEGEAHV
;
A
#
# COMPACT_ATOMS: atom_id res chain seq x y z
N MET A 1 -29.84 24.79 15.06
CA MET A 1 -28.85 25.88 15.06
C MET A 1 -28.16 25.84 16.42
N GLN A 2 -27.03 25.15 16.48
CA GLN A 2 -26.18 25.14 17.70
C GLN A 2 -25.03 26.11 17.46
N ILE A 3 -24.89 27.09 18.32
CA ILE A 3 -23.81 28.08 18.31
C ILE A 3 -22.75 27.62 19.29
N ARG A 4 -21.52 27.38 18.84
CA ARG A 4 -20.34 27.22 19.72
C ARG A 4 -19.42 28.43 19.51
N PRO A 5 -19.07 29.19 20.56
CA PRO A 5 -18.08 30.26 20.45
C PRO A 5 -16.66 29.66 20.50
N TYR A 6 -15.82 30.03 19.54
CA TYR A 6 -14.37 29.79 19.59
C TYR A 6 -13.66 31.07 19.14
N GLY A 7 -12.97 31.73 20.06
CA GLY A 7 -12.25 32.98 19.81
C GLY A 7 -13.12 34.17 19.36
N ASP A 8 -12.50 35.28 19.02
CA ASP A 8 -13.18 36.53 18.58
C ASP A 8 -13.79 36.48 17.17
N SER A 9 -13.83 35.31 16.53
CA SER A 9 -14.43 35.07 15.20
C SER A 9 -15.59 34.08 15.32
N TYR A 10 -16.84 34.55 15.19
CA TYR A 10 -18.02 33.68 15.15
C TYR A 10 -18.12 33.01 13.78
N ILE A 11 -17.76 31.70 13.70
CA ILE A 11 -18.08 30.85 12.55
C ILE A 11 -19.49 30.28 12.80
N TYR A 12 -20.50 30.77 12.06
CA TYR A 12 -21.85 30.20 12.09
C TYR A 12 -21.83 28.85 11.36
N ARG A 13 -21.99 27.77 12.10
CA ARG A 13 -22.13 26.42 11.51
C ARG A 13 -23.62 26.18 11.19
N LEU A 14 -23.97 26.18 9.90
CA LEU A 14 -25.17 25.49 9.42
C LEU A 14 -24.82 23.98 9.46
N VAL A 15 -25.60 23.19 10.19
CA VAL A 15 -25.46 21.74 10.24
C VAL A 15 -25.77 21.18 8.84
N GLY A 16 -24.77 20.52 8.23
CA GLY A 16 -24.88 19.73 7.01
C GLY A 16 -24.40 20.46 5.75
N VAL A 17 -23.27 20.02 5.23
CA VAL A 17 -22.79 20.18 3.85
C VAL A 17 -21.70 21.24 3.68
N LEU A 18 -20.45 20.85 3.94
CA LEU A 18 -19.28 21.74 3.84
C LEU A 18 -18.68 21.65 2.43
N LYS A 19 -18.65 22.78 1.72
CA LYS A 19 -17.92 22.94 0.47
C LYS A 19 -16.50 23.41 0.75
N LEU A 20 -15.51 22.69 0.20
CA LEU A 20 -14.11 23.01 0.36
C LEU A 20 -13.48 23.37 -0.97
N GLU A 21 -12.79 24.53 -1.05
CA GLU A 21 -12.09 24.96 -2.24
C GLU A 21 -10.64 25.33 -1.92
N LEU A 22 -9.73 24.87 -2.76
CA LEU A 22 -8.34 25.28 -2.80
C LEU A 22 -8.14 26.06 -4.08
N ARG A 23 -7.60 27.28 -4.00
CA ARG A 23 -7.38 28.16 -5.16
C ARG A 23 -5.92 28.57 -5.27
N GLY A 24 -5.27 28.16 -6.37
CA GLY A 24 -3.90 28.53 -6.69
C GLY A 24 -2.87 28.08 -5.65
N ILE A 25 -3.13 27.00 -4.92
CA ILE A 25 -2.24 26.54 -3.84
C ILE A 25 -0.86 26.20 -4.37
N THR A 26 0.13 26.97 -3.89
CA THR A 26 1.54 26.72 -4.16
C THR A 26 2.25 26.45 -2.84
N LYS A 27 3.06 25.37 -2.78
CA LYS A 27 3.93 25.07 -1.65
C LYS A 27 5.36 24.84 -2.12
N ARG A 28 6.29 25.62 -1.55
CA ARG A 28 7.72 25.53 -1.83
C ARG A 28 8.50 25.09 -0.59
N PHE A 29 9.48 24.24 -0.78
CA PHE A 29 10.47 23.87 0.23
C PHE A 29 11.86 24.23 -0.35
N GLY A 30 12.36 25.42 -0.04
CA GLY A 30 13.55 25.95 -0.69
C GLY A 30 13.37 26.07 -2.20
N SER A 31 14.20 25.38 -2.99
CA SER A 31 14.09 25.33 -4.46
C SER A 31 13.07 24.34 -4.99
N LEU A 32 12.57 23.42 -4.14
CA LEU A 32 11.57 22.42 -4.54
C LEU A 32 10.17 23.02 -4.51
N VAL A 33 9.46 22.96 -5.62
CA VAL A 33 8.03 23.29 -5.72
C VAL A 33 7.25 22.00 -5.60
N ALA A 34 6.69 21.73 -4.42
CA ALA A 34 5.92 20.50 -4.15
C ALA A 34 4.49 20.57 -4.68
N ASN A 35 3.87 21.76 -4.64
CA ASN A 35 2.59 22.08 -5.28
C ASN A 35 2.75 23.40 -6.04
N ASP A 36 2.18 23.49 -7.22
CA ASP A 36 2.32 24.62 -8.14
C ASP A 36 0.95 25.00 -8.71
N HIS A 37 0.33 26.06 -8.14
CA HIS A 37 -0.97 26.63 -8.52
C HIS A 37 -2.09 25.56 -8.61
N ILE A 38 -2.28 24.78 -7.53
CA ILE A 38 -3.31 23.74 -7.50
C ILE A 38 -4.67 24.34 -7.16
N ASP A 39 -5.63 24.07 -8.02
CA ASP A 39 -7.06 24.29 -7.79
C ASP A 39 -7.73 22.93 -7.52
N LEU A 40 -8.54 22.86 -6.45
CA LEU A 40 -9.32 21.69 -6.07
C LEU A 40 -10.64 22.12 -5.46
N VAL A 41 -11.73 21.50 -5.88
CA VAL A 41 -13.06 21.73 -5.29
C VAL A 41 -13.62 20.40 -4.82
N VAL A 42 -13.99 20.32 -3.55
CA VAL A 42 -14.70 19.19 -2.97
C VAL A 42 -16.13 19.62 -2.70
N GLU A 43 -17.04 19.08 -3.52
CA GLU A 43 -18.46 19.37 -3.35
C GLU A 43 -19.03 18.58 -2.17
N PRO A 44 -20.06 19.11 -1.54
CA PRO A 44 -20.68 18.48 -0.38
C PRO A 44 -21.24 17.08 -0.66
N GLY A 45 -20.98 16.13 0.27
CA GLY A 45 -21.44 14.74 0.13
C GLY A 45 -20.79 13.97 -1.02
N GLN A 46 -19.64 14.45 -1.52
CA GLN A 46 -18.89 13.87 -2.62
C GLN A 46 -17.70 13.07 -2.12
N VAL A 47 -17.38 11.97 -2.79
CA VAL A 47 -16.06 11.33 -2.72
C VAL A 47 -15.19 11.88 -3.85
N HIS A 48 -14.27 12.76 -3.50
CA HIS A 48 -13.30 13.34 -4.42
C HIS A 48 -11.98 12.59 -4.31
N CYS A 49 -11.61 11.85 -5.35
CA CYS A 49 -10.34 11.13 -5.36
C CYS A 49 -9.20 12.01 -5.88
N LEU A 50 -8.11 12.03 -5.11
CA LEU A 50 -6.85 12.65 -5.49
C LEU A 50 -5.88 11.56 -5.94
N LEU A 51 -5.72 11.43 -7.26
CA LEU A 51 -4.94 10.38 -7.91
C LEU A 51 -3.58 10.92 -8.35
N GLY A 52 -2.50 10.15 -8.16
CA GLY A 52 -1.17 10.51 -8.64
C GLY A 52 -0.10 9.58 -8.09
N GLU A 53 1.07 9.61 -8.70
CA GLU A 53 2.23 8.82 -8.28
C GLU A 53 2.77 9.27 -6.92
N ASN A 54 3.63 8.43 -6.30
CA ASN A 54 4.34 8.81 -5.09
C ASN A 54 5.26 10.01 -5.38
N GLY A 55 5.25 11.00 -4.47
CA GLY A 55 5.97 12.26 -4.69
C GLY A 55 5.27 13.24 -5.65
N ALA A 56 4.05 12.97 -6.11
CA ALA A 56 3.29 13.90 -6.97
C ALA A 56 2.84 15.18 -6.25
N GLY A 57 2.93 15.25 -4.91
CA GLY A 57 2.52 16.40 -4.10
C GLY A 57 1.17 16.23 -3.39
N LYS A 58 0.55 15.04 -3.42
CA LYS A 58 -0.78 14.77 -2.81
C LYS A 58 -0.79 15.02 -1.30
N SER A 59 0.05 14.32 -0.55
CA SER A 59 0.13 14.48 0.92
C SER A 59 0.59 15.89 1.32
N THR A 60 1.45 16.55 0.52
CA THR A 60 1.83 17.95 0.75
C THR A 60 0.61 18.86 0.64
N LEU A 61 -0.23 18.68 -0.38
CA LEU A 61 -1.46 19.46 -0.55
C LEU A 61 -2.43 19.26 0.62
N MET A 62 -2.58 18.01 1.07
CA MET A 62 -3.46 17.71 2.22
C MET A 62 -2.89 18.25 3.53
N ASN A 63 -1.59 18.23 3.72
CA ASN A 63 -0.95 18.85 4.89
C ASN A 63 -1.11 20.38 4.90
N VAL A 64 -1.17 21.03 3.73
CA VAL A 64 -1.55 22.45 3.63
C VAL A 64 -3.03 22.62 4.02
N LEU A 65 -3.91 21.79 3.50
CA LEU A 65 -5.34 21.84 3.82
C LEU A 65 -5.62 21.58 5.31
N TYR A 66 -4.86 20.69 5.93
CA TYR A 66 -5.03 20.33 7.33
C TYR A 66 -4.30 21.26 8.31
N GLY A 67 -3.61 22.30 7.80
CA GLY A 67 -2.92 23.30 8.64
C GLY A 67 -1.59 22.84 9.22
N LEU A 68 -0.99 21.74 8.68
CA LEU A 68 0.37 21.31 9.02
C LEU A 68 1.44 22.13 8.29
N TYR A 69 1.10 22.68 7.13
CA TYR A 69 1.96 23.56 6.36
C TYR A 69 1.21 24.79 5.91
N ASP A 70 1.80 25.99 6.07
CA ASP A 70 1.29 27.19 5.43
C ASP A 70 1.46 27.11 3.91
N PRO A 71 0.48 27.48 3.09
CA PRO A 71 0.69 27.66 1.67
C PRO A 71 1.69 28.79 1.42
N THR A 72 2.52 28.68 0.39
CA THR A 72 3.40 29.77 -0.04
C THR A 72 2.60 30.82 -0.81
N GLU A 73 1.62 30.38 -1.61
CA GLU A 73 0.70 31.20 -2.39
C GLU A 73 -0.66 30.49 -2.47
N GLY A 74 -1.71 31.24 -2.75
CA GLY A 74 -3.07 30.71 -2.87
C GLY A 74 -3.89 30.81 -1.58
N GLU A 75 -5.13 30.36 -1.63
CA GLU A 75 -6.07 30.45 -0.52
C GLU A 75 -6.94 29.19 -0.38
N ILE A 76 -7.36 28.92 0.85
CA ILE A 76 -8.31 27.85 1.21
C ILE A 76 -9.65 28.54 1.50
N LEU A 77 -10.73 28.02 0.92
CA LEU A 77 -12.08 28.50 1.21
C LEU A 77 -12.93 27.38 1.78
N VAL A 78 -13.68 27.72 2.82
CA VAL A 78 -14.71 26.88 3.43
C VAL A 78 -16.04 27.60 3.27
N ASP A 79 -16.99 26.99 2.56
CA ASP A 79 -18.28 27.62 2.21
C ASP A 79 -18.13 29.01 1.57
N GLY A 80 -17.14 29.15 0.68
CA GLY A 80 -16.83 30.38 -0.05
C GLY A 80 -16.17 31.48 0.78
N LYS A 81 -15.77 31.21 2.02
CA LYS A 81 -15.02 32.11 2.88
C LYS A 81 -13.57 31.70 2.98
N THR A 82 -12.66 32.61 2.68
CA THR A 82 -11.21 32.36 2.85
C THR A 82 -10.90 32.11 4.32
N VAL A 83 -10.19 31.03 4.60
CA VAL A 83 -9.72 30.60 5.92
C VAL A 83 -8.22 30.38 5.90
N VAL A 84 -7.59 30.56 7.06
CA VAL A 84 -6.18 30.21 7.28
C VAL A 84 -6.14 29.34 8.52
N PHE A 85 -5.68 28.12 8.38
CA PHE A 85 -5.49 27.20 9.50
C PHE A 85 -4.05 27.29 9.98
N LYS A 86 -3.84 27.69 11.23
CA LYS A 86 -2.50 27.81 11.87
C LYS A 86 -1.99 26.48 12.38
N ASP A 87 -2.90 25.55 12.65
CA ASP A 87 -2.62 24.22 13.16
C ASP A 87 -3.77 23.26 12.81
N PRO A 88 -3.56 21.94 12.95
CA PRO A 88 -4.60 20.94 12.71
C PRO A 88 -5.84 21.09 13.59
N GLY A 89 -5.72 21.69 14.78
CA GLY A 89 -6.85 21.93 15.67
C GLY A 89 -7.86 22.90 15.09
N GLU A 90 -7.41 23.96 14.39
CA GLU A 90 -8.29 24.89 13.69
C GLU A 90 -9.00 24.24 12.49
N ALA A 91 -8.31 23.37 11.74
CA ALA A 91 -8.92 22.60 10.65
C ALA A 91 -9.98 21.60 11.19
N MET A 92 -9.67 20.91 12.29
CA MET A 92 -10.64 20.03 12.96
C MET A 92 -11.86 20.82 13.49
N ALA A 93 -11.64 21.99 14.09
CA ALA A 93 -12.73 22.84 14.56
C ALA A 93 -13.62 23.33 13.40
N ALA A 94 -13.06 23.50 12.19
CA ALA A 94 -13.80 23.79 10.97
C ALA A 94 -14.53 22.56 10.38
N GLY A 95 -14.37 21.37 10.96
CA GLY A 95 -15.03 20.14 10.53
C GLY A 95 -14.23 19.31 9.52
N ILE A 96 -12.93 19.52 9.41
CA ILE A 96 -12.03 18.75 8.55
C ILE A 96 -11.29 17.72 9.42
N GLY A 97 -11.50 16.43 9.18
CA GLY A 97 -10.76 15.33 9.82
C GLY A 97 -9.77 14.70 8.85
N MET A 98 -8.66 14.19 9.36
CA MET A 98 -7.67 13.51 8.53
C MET A 98 -7.27 12.17 9.16
N VAL A 99 -7.24 11.13 8.34
CA VAL A 99 -6.68 9.82 8.62
C VAL A 99 -5.38 9.71 7.83
N HIS A 100 -4.28 9.59 8.54
CA HIS A 100 -2.93 9.56 7.96
C HIS A 100 -2.58 8.16 7.43
N GLN A 101 -1.64 8.10 6.48
CA GLN A 101 -1.09 6.85 5.93
C GLN A 101 -0.47 5.95 7.00
N HIS A 102 0.20 6.54 8.00
CA HIS A 102 0.69 5.86 9.20
C HIS A 102 -0.20 6.22 10.37
N PHE A 103 -0.72 5.23 11.06
CA PHE A 103 -1.62 5.44 12.18
C PHE A 103 -0.98 6.30 13.27
N MET A 104 -1.72 7.31 13.72
CA MET A 104 -1.34 8.20 14.81
C MET A 104 -1.95 7.71 16.13
N LEU A 105 -1.94 6.38 16.35
CA LEU A 105 -2.42 5.74 17.56
C LEU A 105 -1.25 5.44 18.50
N ILE A 106 -1.48 5.60 19.80
CA ILE A 106 -0.53 5.23 20.85
C ILE A 106 -0.79 3.77 21.22
N PRO A 107 0.16 2.84 20.94
CA PRO A 107 -0.07 1.40 21.07
C PRO A 107 -0.49 0.97 22.49
N VAL A 108 0.13 1.56 23.50
CA VAL A 108 -0.08 1.23 24.93
C VAL A 108 -1.31 1.92 25.55
N PHE A 109 -2.15 2.55 24.75
CA PHE A 109 -3.41 3.17 25.17
C PHE A 109 -4.58 2.32 24.69
N THR A 110 -5.69 2.39 25.43
CA THR A 110 -6.97 1.86 24.97
C THR A 110 -7.51 2.70 23.79
N VAL A 111 -8.46 2.15 23.06
CA VAL A 111 -9.17 2.89 22.00
C VAL A 111 -9.79 4.17 22.55
N ALA A 112 -10.47 4.10 23.71
CA ALA A 112 -11.09 5.27 24.32
C ALA A 112 -10.09 6.36 24.71
N GLU A 113 -8.91 5.99 25.22
CA GLU A 113 -7.84 6.95 25.53
C GLU A 113 -7.27 7.59 24.27
N ASN A 114 -7.03 6.81 23.21
CA ASN A 114 -6.57 7.34 21.92
C ASN A 114 -7.57 8.32 21.29
N VAL A 115 -8.87 8.02 21.36
CA VAL A 115 -9.92 8.88 20.81
C VAL A 115 -10.10 10.14 21.64
N ALA A 116 -9.95 10.05 22.99
CA ALA A 116 -10.06 11.19 23.90
C ALA A 116 -8.88 12.17 23.76
N LEU A 117 -7.71 11.70 23.35
CA LEU A 117 -6.49 12.48 23.29
C LEU A 117 -6.65 13.73 22.40
N GLY A 118 -6.43 14.93 22.97
CA GLY A 118 -6.61 16.21 22.30
C GLY A 118 -8.08 16.61 22.07
N ASN A 119 -9.04 15.91 22.71
CA ASN A 119 -10.46 16.25 22.77
C ASN A 119 -11.07 15.77 24.10
N GLU A 120 -10.33 16.03 25.17
CA GLU A 120 -10.67 15.55 26.51
C GLU A 120 -11.98 16.18 27.02
N THR A 121 -12.97 15.33 27.25
CA THR A 121 -14.16 15.74 28.00
C THR A 121 -13.88 15.64 29.49
N THR A 122 -14.19 16.69 30.25
CA THR A 122 -13.96 16.72 31.70
C THR A 122 -15.26 16.71 32.49
N LYS A 123 -15.24 16.02 33.63
CA LYS A 123 -16.27 16.11 34.68
C LYS A 123 -16.02 17.33 35.56
N ALA A 124 -16.91 17.56 36.54
CA ALA A 124 -16.69 18.55 37.59
C ALA A 124 -15.29 18.35 38.24
N ALA A 125 -14.62 19.44 38.54
CA ALA A 125 -13.25 19.50 39.07
C ALA A 125 -12.14 19.11 38.04
N GLY A 126 -12.39 19.10 36.75
CA GLY A 126 -11.37 18.88 35.71
C GLY A 126 -10.93 17.41 35.53
N LEU A 127 -11.64 16.45 36.12
CA LEU A 127 -11.36 15.03 35.94
C LEU A 127 -11.77 14.55 34.55
N LEU A 128 -10.91 13.76 33.90
CA LEU A 128 -11.16 13.17 32.58
C LEU A 128 -12.44 12.31 32.60
N ASN A 129 -13.30 12.47 31.59
CA ASN A 129 -14.53 11.72 31.44
C ASN A 129 -14.46 10.76 30.24
N LEU A 130 -13.75 9.65 30.39
CA LEU A 130 -13.64 8.62 29.35
C LEU A 130 -14.96 7.92 29.05
N GLU A 131 -15.95 7.91 29.99
CA GLU A 131 -17.22 7.24 29.74
C GLU A 131 -18.03 7.92 28.63
N ALA A 132 -18.01 9.25 28.57
CA ALA A 132 -18.64 9.98 27.46
C ALA A 132 -17.98 9.66 26.11
N THR A 133 -16.67 9.43 26.10
CA THR A 133 -15.93 9.01 24.90
C THR A 133 -16.27 7.59 24.52
N ARG A 134 -16.34 6.66 25.46
CA ARG A 134 -16.76 5.26 25.24
C ARG A 134 -18.15 5.19 24.59
N GLU A 135 -19.08 5.95 25.14
CA GLU A 135 -20.45 5.97 24.62
C GLU A 135 -20.51 6.47 23.16
N LYS A 136 -19.77 7.55 22.84
CA LYS A 136 -19.67 8.04 21.46
C LYS A 136 -19.02 7.02 20.51
N ILE A 137 -17.97 6.31 20.98
CA ILE A 137 -17.33 5.26 20.19
C ILE A 137 -18.32 4.15 19.89
N ARG A 138 -19.08 3.67 20.89
CA ARG A 138 -20.10 2.63 20.69
C ARG A 138 -21.17 3.09 19.70
N GLN A 139 -21.69 4.29 19.84
CA GLN A 139 -22.71 4.85 18.92
C GLN A 139 -22.20 4.89 17.48
N ILE A 140 -20.98 5.36 17.24
CA ILE A 140 -20.39 5.42 15.90
C ILE A 140 -20.08 4.00 15.41
N SER A 141 -19.56 3.13 16.26
CA SER A 141 -19.27 1.74 15.94
C SER A 141 -20.54 0.98 15.51
N ASP A 142 -21.62 1.15 16.23
CA ASP A 142 -22.93 0.54 15.90
C ASP A 142 -23.52 1.12 14.60
N GLN A 143 -23.41 2.46 14.41
CA GLN A 143 -23.94 3.14 13.23
C GLN A 143 -23.27 2.67 11.93
N TYR A 144 -21.96 2.47 11.95
CA TYR A 144 -21.17 2.14 10.77
C TYR A 144 -20.69 0.68 10.72
N GLY A 145 -21.04 -0.13 11.71
CA GLY A 145 -20.64 -1.54 11.78
C GLY A 145 -19.14 -1.75 11.96
N PHE A 146 -18.48 -0.86 12.73
CA PHE A 146 -17.01 -0.94 12.91
C PHE A 146 -16.57 -2.09 13.81
N ASP A 147 -17.43 -2.54 14.71
CA ASP A 147 -17.14 -3.60 15.70
C ASP A 147 -15.86 -3.34 16.49
N VAL A 148 -15.78 -2.15 17.11
CA VAL A 148 -14.63 -1.69 17.89
C VAL A 148 -14.97 -1.62 19.37
N ASP A 149 -14.22 -2.38 20.19
CA ASP A 149 -14.30 -2.28 21.65
C ASP A 149 -13.51 -1.05 22.14
N PRO A 150 -14.16 -0.08 22.83
CA PRO A 150 -13.48 1.10 23.35
C PRO A 150 -12.44 0.81 24.44
N ASP A 151 -12.51 -0.34 25.10
CA ASP A 151 -11.59 -0.73 26.18
C ASP A 151 -10.43 -1.62 25.69
N ALA A 152 -10.42 -2.04 24.43
CA ALA A 152 -9.33 -2.82 23.86
C ALA A 152 -8.03 -2.00 23.77
N MET A 153 -6.89 -2.66 24.02
CA MET A 153 -5.55 -2.06 23.83
C MET A 153 -5.25 -1.97 22.34
N VAL A 154 -4.73 -0.83 21.87
CA VAL A 154 -4.48 -0.62 20.45
C VAL A 154 -3.42 -1.58 19.89
N GLU A 155 -2.39 -1.92 20.69
CA GLU A 155 -1.34 -2.87 20.27
C GLU A 155 -1.85 -4.29 20.01
N ASP A 156 -2.98 -4.68 20.62
CA ASP A 156 -3.59 -6.00 20.44
C ASP A 156 -4.55 -6.06 19.24
N LEU A 157 -4.87 -4.90 18.62
CA LEU A 157 -5.84 -4.83 17.54
C LEU A 157 -5.22 -5.21 16.19
N PRO A 158 -5.95 -5.98 15.37
CA PRO A 158 -5.60 -6.13 13.96
C PRO A 158 -5.50 -4.78 13.24
N VAL A 159 -4.66 -4.71 12.21
CA VAL A 159 -4.41 -3.45 11.47
C VAL A 159 -5.68 -2.84 10.88
N GLY A 160 -6.60 -3.67 10.33
CA GLY A 160 -7.89 -3.21 9.82
C GLY A 160 -8.78 -2.59 10.90
N VAL A 161 -8.70 -3.07 12.16
CA VAL A 161 -9.43 -2.48 13.29
C VAL A 161 -8.77 -1.17 13.73
N GLN A 162 -7.44 -1.09 13.74
CA GLN A 162 -6.73 0.17 14.01
C GLN A 162 -7.11 1.26 13.00
N GLN A 163 -7.27 0.92 11.73
CA GLN A 163 -7.78 1.84 10.68
C GLN A 163 -9.17 2.38 11.04
N ARG A 164 -10.07 1.50 11.50
CA ARG A 164 -11.44 1.90 11.93
C ARG A 164 -11.39 2.84 13.14
N VAL A 165 -10.46 2.62 14.08
CA VAL A 165 -10.25 3.51 15.24
C VAL A 165 -9.83 4.91 14.79
N GLU A 166 -8.95 5.05 13.78
CA GLU A 166 -8.57 6.37 13.24
C GLU A 166 -9.76 7.10 12.60
N ILE A 167 -10.64 6.37 11.92
CA ILE A 167 -11.88 6.95 11.36
C ILE A 167 -12.83 7.37 12.49
N ILE A 168 -13.05 6.52 13.49
CA ILE A 168 -13.85 6.85 14.68
C ILE A 168 -13.33 8.11 15.36
N LYS A 169 -12.01 8.24 15.53
CA LYS A 169 -11.34 9.40 16.12
C LYS A 169 -11.67 10.71 15.39
N ALA A 170 -11.75 10.69 14.05
CA ALA A 170 -12.18 11.83 13.26
C ALA A 170 -13.69 12.09 13.40
N LEU A 171 -14.54 11.04 13.39
CA LEU A 171 -15.99 11.16 13.51
C LEU A 171 -16.46 11.64 14.89
N VAL A 172 -15.80 11.20 15.97
CA VAL A 172 -16.10 11.68 17.35
C VAL A 172 -15.92 13.20 17.47
N ARG A 173 -15.09 13.80 16.61
CA ARG A 173 -14.84 15.24 16.53
C ARG A 173 -15.79 15.96 15.57
N ASP A 174 -16.88 15.31 15.15
CA ASP A 174 -17.89 15.85 14.24
C ASP A 174 -17.31 16.28 12.87
N ALA A 175 -16.35 15.54 12.30
CA ALA A 175 -15.82 15.81 10.97
C ALA A 175 -16.93 15.75 9.90
N GLU A 176 -16.99 16.76 9.05
CA GLU A 176 -17.87 16.84 7.89
C GLU A 176 -17.13 16.51 6.59
N VAL A 177 -15.85 16.84 6.54
CA VAL A 177 -14.92 16.42 5.48
C VAL A 177 -13.89 15.47 6.06
N LEU A 178 -13.75 14.30 5.48
CA LEU A 178 -12.74 13.30 5.86
C LEU A 178 -11.67 13.21 4.78
N ILE A 179 -10.42 13.47 5.14
CA ILE A 179 -9.26 13.23 4.28
C ILE A 179 -8.70 11.86 4.65
N LEU A 180 -8.64 10.94 3.69
CA LEU A 180 -8.10 9.59 3.86
C LEU A 180 -6.85 9.45 2.99
N ASP A 181 -5.66 9.48 3.61
CA ASP A 181 -4.37 9.41 2.90
C ASP A 181 -3.89 7.95 2.82
N GLU A 182 -4.03 7.34 1.64
CA GLU A 182 -3.69 5.94 1.33
C GLU A 182 -4.21 4.92 2.36
N PRO A 183 -5.51 4.95 2.70
CA PRO A 183 -6.04 4.22 3.85
C PRO A 183 -6.04 2.70 3.68
N THR A 184 -5.74 2.18 2.50
CA THR A 184 -5.75 0.74 2.16
C THR A 184 -4.35 0.15 2.01
N ALA A 185 -3.31 0.91 2.34
CA ALA A 185 -1.92 0.50 2.07
C ALA A 185 -1.50 -0.79 2.80
N VAL A 186 -2.11 -1.08 3.95
CA VAL A 186 -1.77 -2.21 4.83
C VAL A 186 -2.93 -3.20 5.04
N LEU A 187 -4.03 -3.03 4.29
CA LEU A 187 -5.24 -3.85 4.41
C LEU A 187 -5.23 -5.05 3.46
N THR A 188 -5.86 -6.13 3.88
CA THR A 188 -6.20 -7.24 3.00
C THR A 188 -7.23 -6.81 1.95
N PRO A 189 -7.40 -7.56 0.84
CA PRO A 189 -8.45 -7.27 -0.13
C PRO A 189 -9.85 -7.20 0.47
N GLN A 190 -10.17 -8.08 1.42
CA GLN A 190 -11.46 -8.10 2.11
C GLN A 190 -11.65 -6.86 2.98
N GLU A 191 -10.66 -6.53 3.83
CA GLU A 191 -10.69 -5.31 4.66
C GLU A 191 -10.76 -4.04 3.81
N THR A 192 -10.12 -4.06 2.63
CA THR A 192 -10.23 -2.96 1.66
C THR A 192 -11.67 -2.80 1.17
N ASP A 193 -12.33 -3.88 0.77
CA ASP A 193 -13.71 -3.83 0.29
C ASP A 193 -14.67 -3.38 1.42
N GLU A 194 -14.48 -3.85 2.65
CA GLU A 194 -15.21 -3.37 3.84
C GLU A 194 -15.01 -1.87 4.08
N LEU A 195 -13.78 -1.37 3.98
CA LEU A 195 -13.50 0.05 4.12
C LEU A 195 -14.19 0.88 3.02
N LEU A 196 -14.20 0.40 1.78
CA LEU A 196 -14.91 1.07 0.68
C LEU A 196 -16.42 1.12 0.93
N ASP A 197 -17.00 0.09 1.55
CA ASP A 197 -18.42 0.08 1.94
C ASP A 197 -18.70 1.09 3.06
N ILE A 198 -17.83 1.20 4.05
CA ILE A 198 -17.88 2.22 5.09
C ILE A 198 -17.85 3.63 4.48
N ILE A 199 -16.95 3.87 3.53
CA ILE A 199 -16.85 5.15 2.82
C ILE A 199 -18.15 5.47 2.08
N ARG A 200 -18.76 4.49 1.40
CA ARG A 200 -20.06 4.66 0.75
C ARG A 200 -21.17 4.99 1.75
N GLN A 201 -21.14 4.43 2.96
CA GLN A 201 -22.10 4.74 4.01
C GLN A 201 -21.89 6.16 4.56
N LEU A 202 -20.66 6.54 4.85
CA LEU A 202 -20.31 7.91 5.28
C LEU A 202 -20.79 8.95 4.27
N LYS A 203 -20.58 8.69 2.97
CA LYS A 203 -21.09 9.53 1.88
C LYS A 203 -22.63 9.63 1.92
N ARG A 204 -23.35 8.50 2.07
CA ARG A 204 -24.82 8.51 2.18
C ARG A 204 -25.33 9.32 3.35
N ASP A 205 -24.54 9.39 4.44
CA ASP A 205 -24.83 10.20 5.62
C ASP A 205 -24.42 11.69 5.43
N GLY A 206 -24.05 12.08 4.21
CA GLY A 206 -23.74 13.45 3.82
C GLY A 206 -22.31 13.89 4.08
N LYS A 207 -21.41 13.00 4.50
CA LYS A 207 -19.99 13.33 4.68
C LYS A 207 -19.31 13.50 3.32
N SER A 208 -18.43 14.51 3.21
CA SER A 208 -17.56 14.69 2.06
C SER A 208 -16.24 13.97 2.31
N ILE A 209 -15.67 13.32 1.29
CA ILE A 209 -14.47 12.51 1.46
C ILE A 209 -13.44 12.89 0.41
N VAL A 210 -12.23 13.22 0.84
CA VAL A 210 -11.05 13.33 -0.02
C VAL A 210 -10.28 12.02 0.12
N PHE A 211 -10.33 11.19 -0.91
CA PHE A 211 -9.69 9.88 -0.92
C PHE A 211 -8.41 9.93 -1.73
N ILE A 212 -7.28 9.72 -1.09
CA ILE A 212 -5.97 9.71 -1.73
C ILE A 212 -5.55 8.26 -1.94
N SER A 213 -5.32 7.87 -3.19
CA SER A 213 -4.79 6.56 -3.52
C SER A 213 -4.05 6.61 -4.86
N HIS A 214 -3.17 5.66 -5.07
CA HIS A 214 -2.57 5.35 -6.36
C HIS A 214 -3.14 4.05 -6.95
N LYS A 215 -4.02 3.35 -6.21
CA LYS A 215 -4.65 2.08 -6.59
C LYS A 215 -5.92 2.34 -7.40
N LEU A 216 -5.83 2.17 -8.72
CA LEU A 216 -6.91 2.52 -9.66
C LEU A 216 -8.22 1.79 -9.43
N ARG A 217 -8.18 0.54 -8.93
CA ARG A 217 -9.38 -0.25 -8.57
C ARG A 217 -10.21 0.47 -7.49
N GLU A 218 -9.55 0.91 -6.43
CA GLU A 218 -10.20 1.58 -5.29
C GLU A 218 -10.79 2.91 -5.72
N VAL A 219 -9.99 3.72 -6.42
CA VAL A 219 -10.42 5.02 -6.94
C VAL A 219 -11.67 4.88 -7.80
N LYS A 220 -11.70 3.92 -8.73
CA LYS A 220 -12.88 3.68 -9.58
C LYS A 220 -14.10 3.14 -8.83
N ALA A 221 -13.88 2.46 -7.71
CA ALA A 221 -14.97 1.85 -6.93
C ALA A 221 -15.79 2.85 -6.12
N ILE A 222 -15.20 4.00 -5.73
CA ILE A 222 -15.86 4.91 -4.78
C ILE A 222 -15.95 6.37 -5.22
N SER A 223 -15.10 6.83 -6.18
CA SER A 223 -15.05 8.25 -6.54
C SER A 223 -16.29 8.74 -7.27
N ASP A 224 -16.64 10.00 -7.04
CA ASP A 224 -17.56 10.77 -7.90
C ASP A 224 -16.76 11.61 -8.90
N THR A 225 -15.61 12.12 -8.47
CA THR A 225 -14.69 12.91 -9.29
C THR A 225 -13.26 12.52 -8.97
N ILE A 226 -12.42 12.46 -9.99
CA ILE A 226 -11.00 12.12 -9.88
C ILE A 226 -10.18 13.32 -10.36
N THR A 227 -9.33 13.87 -9.49
CA THR A 227 -8.32 14.86 -9.88
C THR A 227 -6.95 14.19 -9.93
N VAL A 228 -6.28 14.28 -11.08
CA VAL A 228 -4.96 13.69 -11.28
C VAL A 228 -3.89 14.74 -11.05
N ILE A 229 -2.99 14.46 -10.07
CA ILE A 229 -1.83 15.29 -9.77
C ILE A 229 -0.55 14.62 -10.26
N ARG A 230 0.30 15.38 -10.94
CA ARG A 230 1.61 14.95 -11.38
C ARG A 230 2.63 16.08 -11.23
N ARG A 231 3.75 15.78 -10.54
CA ARG A 231 4.84 16.76 -10.30
C ARG A 231 4.35 18.09 -9.73
N GLY A 232 3.47 18.03 -8.75
CA GLY A 232 2.94 19.21 -8.07
C GLY A 232 1.86 19.98 -8.84
N LYS A 233 1.37 19.50 -9.98
CA LYS A 233 0.34 20.16 -10.79
C LYS A 233 -0.86 19.27 -11.02
N VAL A 234 -2.04 19.84 -11.09
CA VAL A 234 -3.23 19.19 -11.64
C VAL A 234 -3.02 19.03 -13.15
N VAL A 235 -3.03 17.81 -13.64
CA VAL A 235 -2.84 17.49 -15.07
C VAL A 235 -4.15 17.11 -15.75
N GLY A 236 -5.22 16.91 -14.99
CA GLY A 236 -6.56 16.64 -15.50
C GLY A 236 -7.54 16.24 -14.41
N GLN A 237 -8.80 16.23 -14.79
CA GLN A 237 -9.90 15.64 -14.04
C GLN A 237 -10.53 14.54 -14.86
N ALA A 238 -11.05 13.52 -14.22
CA ALA A 238 -11.68 12.38 -14.85
C ALA A 238 -12.92 11.94 -14.08
N GLU A 239 -13.85 11.33 -14.80
CA GLU A 239 -15.00 10.64 -14.25
C GLU A 239 -14.61 9.20 -13.84
N PRO A 240 -15.32 8.55 -12.91
CA PRO A 240 -15.08 7.15 -12.53
C PRO A 240 -15.22 6.15 -13.71
N THR A 241 -15.89 6.58 -14.76
CA THR A 241 -16.05 5.82 -16.02
C THR A 241 -14.79 5.73 -16.85
N ALA A 242 -13.80 6.60 -16.63
CA ALA A 242 -12.52 6.57 -17.33
C ALA A 242 -11.85 5.19 -17.20
N SER A 243 -11.19 4.73 -18.24
CA SER A 243 -10.50 3.44 -18.21
C SER A 243 -9.28 3.47 -17.27
N PRO A 244 -8.91 2.36 -16.63
CA PRO A 244 -7.70 2.29 -15.81
C PRO A 244 -6.44 2.72 -16.60
N THR A 245 -6.36 2.39 -17.88
CA THR A 245 -5.22 2.75 -18.74
C THR A 245 -5.14 4.26 -19.00
N GLU A 246 -6.28 4.95 -19.18
CA GLU A 246 -6.32 6.41 -19.30
C GLU A 246 -5.86 7.09 -18.01
N LEU A 247 -6.37 6.64 -16.86
CA LEU A 247 -5.95 7.17 -15.54
C LEU A 247 -4.46 6.95 -15.29
N ALA A 248 -3.94 5.74 -15.55
CA ALA A 248 -2.52 5.42 -15.41
C ALA A 248 -1.67 6.29 -16.35
N SER A 249 -2.10 6.46 -17.61
CA SER A 249 -1.38 7.29 -18.58
C SER A 249 -1.35 8.76 -18.18
N ALA A 250 -2.43 9.29 -17.58
CA ALA A 250 -2.48 10.64 -17.04
C ALA A 250 -1.53 10.81 -15.84
N MET A 251 -1.47 9.81 -14.94
CA MET A 251 -0.55 9.81 -13.79
C MET A 251 0.91 9.86 -14.24
N VAL A 252 1.31 8.97 -15.15
CA VAL A 252 2.70 8.81 -15.61
C VAL A 252 3.08 9.89 -16.64
N GLY A 253 2.13 10.32 -17.47
CA GLY A 253 2.32 11.31 -18.54
C GLY A 253 2.86 10.72 -19.85
N ARG A 254 2.76 9.42 -20.02
CA ARG A 254 2.97 8.66 -21.26
C ARG A 254 1.98 7.51 -21.33
N ALA A 255 1.83 6.91 -22.50
CA ALA A 255 1.07 5.66 -22.58
C ALA A 255 1.69 4.58 -21.69
N VAL A 256 0.85 3.92 -20.90
CA VAL A 256 1.22 2.83 -19.99
C VAL A 256 0.34 1.63 -20.31
N SER A 257 0.95 0.44 -20.38
CA SER A 257 0.20 -0.81 -20.42
C SER A 257 0.03 -1.33 -18.98
N LEU A 258 -1.21 -1.45 -18.53
CA LEU A 258 -1.52 -2.08 -17.24
C LEU A 258 -1.63 -3.60 -17.35
N THR A 259 -1.70 -4.12 -18.57
CA THR A 259 -1.69 -5.56 -18.85
C THR A 259 -0.29 -5.95 -19.28
N LEU A 260 0.31 -6.85 -18.52
CA LEU A 260 1.58 -7.44 -18.90
C LEU A 260 1.32 -8.49 -19.99
N ASP A 261 1.92 -8.29 -21.16
CA ASP A 261 1.93 -9.30 -22.21
C ASP A 261 2.97 -10.37 -21.85
N LYS A 262 2.54 -11.36 -21.06
CA LYS A 262 3.36 -12.51 -20.74
C LYS A 262 2.85 -13.73 -21.49
N GLY A 263 3.73 -14.34 -22.30
CA GLY A 263 3.45 -15.63 -22.91
C GLY A 263 3.33 -16.74 -21.86
N PRO A 264 2.81 -17.92 -22.23
CA PRO A 264 2.80 -19.07 -21.35
C PRO A 264 4.22 -19.45 -20.90
N ALA A 265 4.38 -19.82 -19.63
CA ALA A 265 5.66 -20.23 -19.08
C ALA A 265 6.20 -21.47 -19.84
N LYS A 266 7.48 -21.44 -20.20
CA LYS A 266 8.20 -22.60 -20.76
C LYS A 266 8.95 -23.27 -19.63
N THR A 267 8.21 -23.98 -18.78
CA THR A 267 8.77 -24.62 -17.59
C THR A 267 9.68 -25.80 -17.95
N GLY A 268 10.87 -25.82 -17.36
CA GLY A 268 11.85 -26.90 -17.47
C GLY A 268 11.87 -27.82 -16.25
N GLU A 269 13.04 -28.31 -15.90
CA GLU A 269 13.26 -29.13 -14.71
C GLU A 269 13.14 -28.28 -13.43
N VAL A 270 12.73 -28.91 -12.33
CA VAL A 270 12.73 -28.31 -10.99
C VAL A 270 14.16 -28.20 -10.47
N THR A 271 14.63 -26.99 -10.26
CA THR A 271 16.01 -26.72 -9.82
C THR A 271 16.11 -26.13 -8.43
N PHE A 272 15.07 -25.43 -7.97
CA PHE A 272 15.00 -24.88 -6.62
C PHE A 272 13.98 -25.66 -5.79
N LYS A 273 14.39 -26.14 -4.61
CA LYS A 273 13.53 -26.92 -3.72
C LYS A 273 13.71 -26.47 -2.27
N VAL A 274 12.60 -26.28 -1.60
CA VAL A 274 12.50 -26.08 -0.16
C VAL A 274 11.75 -27.26 0.44
N ARG A 275 12.28 -27.86 1.51
CA ARG A 275 11.68 -29.04 2.15
C ARG A 275 11.70 -28.88 3.65
N HIS A 276 10.52 -29.01 4.26
CA HIS A 276 10.31 -29.00 5.71
C HIS A 276 11.02 -27.82 6.41
N LEU A 277 10.98 -26.64 5.75
CA LEU A 277 11.65 -25.45 6.27
C LEU A 277 10.90 -24.92 7.47
N THR A 278 11.60 -24.79 8.60
CA THR A 278 11.09 -24.17 9.82
C THR A 278 12.05 -23.11 10.27
N VAL A 279 11.54 -21.90 10.52
CA VAL A 279 12.29 -20.76 11.07
C VAL A 279 11.71 -20.44 12.43
N THR A 280 12.60 -20.36 13.43
CA THR A 280 12.22 -20.05 14.82
C THR A 280 12.76 -18.69 15.20
N ASP A 281 11.91 -17.82 15.75
CA ASP A 281 12.29 -16.50 16.22
C ASP A 281 13.04 -16.55 17.57
N HIS A 282 13.47 -15.39 18.06
CA HIS A 282 14.17 -15.25 19.34
C HIS A 282 13.31 -15.60 20.57
N ASN A 283 11.98 -15.67 20.43
CA ASN A 283 11.05 -16.08 21.47
C ASN A 283 10.75 -17.58 21.44
N GLY A 284 11.33 -18.32 20.47
CA GLY A 284 11.07 -19.73 20.28
C GLY A 284 9.78 -20.05 19.50
N GLN A 285 9.15 -19.05 18.87
CA GLN A 285 7.97 -19.26 18.04
C GLN A 285 8.36 -19.61 16.60
N HIS A 286 7.63 -20.54 15.98
CA HIS A 286 7.79 -20.87 14.57
C HIS A 286 7.12 -19.81 13.71
N VAL A 287 7.93 -18.92 13.13
CA VAL A 287 7.48 -17.85 12.20
C VAL A 287 7.35 -18.38 10.76
N VAL A 288 8.06 -19.46 10.43
CA VAL A 288 7.83 -20.34 9.28
C VAL A 288 7.77 -21.76 9.83
N ASP A 289 6.75 -22.55 9.44
CA ASP A 289 6.47 -23.85 10.04
C ASP A 289 6.19 -24.90 8.96
N ASP A 290 7.13 -25.85 8.81
CA ASP A 290 7.08 -27.01 7.90
C ASP A 290 6.79 -26.67 6.44
N LEU A 291 7.42 -25.61 5.92
CA LEU A 291 7.17 -25.12 4.57
C LEU A 291 7.89 -25.98 3.53
N SER A 292 7.16 -26.42 2.48
CA SER A 292 7.72 -27.22 1.39
C SER A 292 7.14 -26.76 0.05
N PHE A 293 8.02 -26.41 -0.91
CA PHE A 293 7.66 -26.08 -2.29
C PHE A 293 8.86 -26.26 -3.23
N ASP A 294 8.61 -26.13 -4.53
CA ASP A 294 9.63 -26.16 -5.56
C ASP A 294 9.33 -25.19 -6.70
N ILE A 295 10.40 -24.78 -7.41
CA ILE A 295 10.33 -23.88 -8.55
C ILE A 295 11.12 -24.51 -9.71
N ALA A 296 10.46 -24.57 -10.88
CA ALA A 296 11.08 -25.04 -12.11
C ALA A 296 11.81 -23.91 -12.85
N LYS A 297 12.74 -24.26 -13.71
CA LYS A 297 13.32 -23.32 -14.66
C LYS A 297 12.22 -22.68 -15.51
N GLY A 298 12.32 -21.37 -15.74
CA GLY A 298 11.36 -20.63 -16.55
C GLY A 298 9.97 -20.52 -15.91
N GLU A 299 9.88 -20.58 -14.59
CA GLU A 299 8.65 -20.43 -13.81
C GLU A 299 8.73 -19.26 -12.84
N VAL A 300 7.63 -18.54 -12.69
CA VAL A 300 7.42 -17.60 -11.58
C VAL A 300 6.50 -18.25 -10.55
N LEU A 301 7.03 -18.56 -9.37
CA LEU A 301 6.25 -18.89 -8.19
C LEU A 301 6.08 -17.63 -7.34
N ALA A 302 4.83 -17.17 -7.16
CA ALA A 302 4.56 -16.08 -6.23
C ALA A 302 4.20 -16.63 -4.85
N ILE A 303 4.80 -16.06 -3.82
CA ILE A 303 4.45 -16.27 -2.42
C ILE A 303 3.53 -15.14 -2.00
N ALA A 304 2.24 -15.44 -1.90
CA ALA A 304 1.20 -14.49 -1.50
C ALA A 304 0.88 -14.62 -0.02
N GLY A 305 0.53 -13.53 0.62
CA GLY A 305 0.11 -13.49 2.03
C GLY A 305 0.05 -12.06 2.54
N VAL A 306 -0.58 -11.86 3.69
CA VAL A 306 -0.57 -10.56 4.39
C VAL A 306 0.80 -10.37 5.05
N GLN A 307 1.22 -9.13 5.22
CA GLN A 307 2.48 -8.82 5.91
C GLN A 307 2.53 -9.45 7.32
N GLY A 308 3.68 -10.01 7.68
CA GLY A 308 3.88 -10.70 8.96
C GLY A 308 3.45 -12.17 8.97
N ASN A 309 3.17 -12.75 7.82
CA ASN A 309 2.83 -14.18 7.70
C ASN A 309 4.05 -15.09 7.41
N GLY A 310 5.28 -14.64 7.67
CA GLY A 310 6.49 -15.45 7.52
C GLY A 310 7.22 -15.26 6.18
N GLN A 311 6.78 -14.33 5.31
CA GLN A 311 7.40 -14.12 4.00
C GLN A 311 8.81 -13.55 4.11
N THR A 312 9.04 -12.58 4.98
CA THR A 312 10.35 -11.98 5.23
C THR A 312 11.31 -13.02 5.77
N GLU A 313 10.89 -13.78 6.77
CA GLU A 313 11.67 -14.82 7.42
C GLU A 313 12.01 -15.97 6.43
N LEU A 314 11.09 -16.29 5.52
CA LEU A 314 11.36 -17.24 4.44
C LEU A 314 12.49 -16.75 3.52
N THR A 315 12.44 -15.50 3.05
CA THR A 315 13.48 -14.96 2.16
C THR A 315 14.81 -14.83 2.87
N GLU A 316 14.84 -14.43 4.12
CA GLU A 316 16.03 -14.33 4.95
C GLU A 316 16.63 -15.72 5.26
N ALA A 317 15.80 -16.75 5.47
CA ALA A 317 16.27 -18.12 5.62
C ALA A 317 16.94 -18.63 4.35
N ILE A 318 16.36 -18.36 3.16
CA ILE A 318 16.96 -18.73 1.87
C ILE A 318 18.31 -18.03 1.68
N LEU A 319 18.44 -16.79 2.13
CA LEU A 319 19.69 -16.01 2.04
C LEU A 319 20.71 -16.34 3.13
N GLY A 320 20.37 -17.20 4.08
CA GLY A 320 21.26 -17.56 5.19
C GLY A 320 21.46 -16.46 6.23
N VAL A 321 20.49 -15.54 6.37
CA VAL A 321 20.51 -14.45 7.37
C VAL A 321 19.86 -14.90 8.67
N GLN A 322 18.84 -15.76 8.62
CA GLN A 322 18.15 -16.28 9.81
C GLN A 322 19.00 -17.26 10.60
N PRO A 323 19.14 -17.11 11.93
CA PRO A 323 20.02 -17.93 12.74
C PRO A 323 19.45 -19.33 13.08
N HIS A 324 18.15 -19.45 13.24
CA HIS A 324 17.50 -20.68 13.72
C HIS A 324 16.58 -21.27 12.64
N VAL A 325 17.21 -21.99 11.71
CA VAL A 325 16.52 -22.58 10.57
C VAL A 325 16.80 -24.08 10.53
N SER A 326 15.76 -24.87 10.27
CA SER A 326 15.85 -26.31 10.01
C SER A 326 15.12 -26.68 8.72
N GLY A 327 15.42 -27.85 8.18
CA GLY A 327 14.91 -28.31 6.88
C GLY A 327 15.99 -28.41 5.82
N SER A 328 15.67 -28.19 4.55
CA SER A 328 16.61 -28.19 3.43
C SER A 328 16.21 -27.18 2.35
N ILE A 329 17.21 -26.50 1.81
CA ILE A 329 17.06 -25.53 0.69
C ILE A 329 18.11 -25.90 -0.36
N THR A 330 17.66 -26.41 -1.50
CA THR A 330 18.58 -26.82 -2.56
C THR A 330 18.39 -26.05 -3.86
N LEU A 331 19.51 -25.69 -4.51
CA LEU A 331 19.55 -25.09 -5.84
C LEU A 331 20.42 -25.96 -6.76
N ASP A 332 19.83 -26.51 -7.83
CA ASP A 332 20.48 -27.49 -8.73
C ASP A 332 21.15 -28.66 -7.97
N GLY A 333 20.54 -29.08 -6.86
CA GLY A 333 21.06 -30.18 -6.02
C GLY A 333 22.11 -29.75 -4.98
N GLU A 334 22.56 -28.53 -4.97
CA GLU A 334 23.47 -27.97 -3.96
C GLU A 334 22.67 -27.47 -2.74
N GLU A 335 23.03 -27.90 -1.52
CA GLU A 335 22.41 -27.44 -0.27
C GLU A 335 22.90 -26.06 0.09
N LEU A 336 21.94 -25.10 0.21
CA LEU A 336 22.19 -23.70 0.58
C LEU A 336 22.01 -23.44 2.07
N LEU A 337 21.21 -24.25 2.79
CA LEU A 337 20.95 -24.04 4.21
C LEU A 337 22.28 -24.11 5.00
N GLY A 338 22.46 -23.10 5.89
CA GLY A 338 23.67 -22.94 6.69
C GLY A 338 24.90 -22.42 5.92
N ARG A 339 24.74 -22.03 4.64
CA ARG A 339 25.79 -21.34 3.89
C ARG A 339 25.78 -19.85 4.19
N SER A 340 26.94 -19.19 4.00
CA SER A 340 27.04 -17.74 4.14
C SER A 340 26.33 -17.03 2.99
N VAL A 341 25.83 -15.82 3.23
CA VAL A 341 25.24 -14.94 2.20
C VAL A 341 26.16 -14.83 0.97
N LYS A 342 27.47 -14.62 1.17
CA LYS A 342 28.46 -14.54 0.06
C LYS A 342 28.49 -15.82 -0.78
N HIS A 343 28.35 -16.97 -0.16
CA HIS A 343 28.29 -18.28 -0.88
C HIS A 343 26.99 -18.39 -1.69
N ILE A 344 25.84 -18.04 -1.08
CA ILE A 344 24.52 -18.13 -1.69
C ILE A 344 24.42 -17.19 -2.91
N LEU A 345 24.84 -15.93 -2.76
CA LEU A 345 24.92 -14.99 -3.88
C LEU A 345 25.91 -15.48 -4.96
N GLY A 346 27.04 -16.08 -4.55
CA GLY A 346 28.03 -16.70 -5.44
C GLY A 346 27.53 -17.94 -6.19
N ALA A 347 26.58 -18.67 -5.63
CA ALA A 347 25.88 -19.79 -6.27
C ALA A 347 24.88 -19.33 -7.37
N GLY A 348 24.70 -18.03 -7.58
CA GLY A 348 23.83 -17.48 -8.63
C GLY A 348 22.42 -17.10 -8.14
N VAL A 349 22.24 -16.88 -6.84
CA VAL A 349 21.01 -16.32 -6.29
C VAL A 349 21.03 -14.80 -6.43
N GLY A 350 20.07 -14.20 -7.16
CA GLY A 350 19.81 -12.77 -7.19
C GLY A 350 18.71 -12.41 -6.20
N PHE A 351 18.85 -11.32 -5.47
CA PHE A 351 17.89 -10.93 -4.45
C PHE A 351 17.56 -9.44 -4.47
N VAL A 352 16.29 -9.14 -4.62
CA VAL A 352 15.72 -7.81 -4.43
C VAL A 352 14.99 -7.80 -3.08
N PRO A 353 15.46 -7.03 -2.08
CA PRO A 353 14.86 -7.01 -0.75
C PRO A 353 13.56 -6.21 -0.70
N GLU A 354 12.78 -6.44 0.36
CA GLU A 354 11.55 -5.69 0.64
C GLU A 354 11.82 -4.22 0.93
N ASP A 355 12.81 -3.92 1.78
CA ASP A 355 13.27 -2.55 2.02
C ASP A 355 14.59 -2.29 1.30
N ARG A 356 14.48 -1.62 0.13
CA ARG A 356 15.65 -1.25 -0.68
C ARG A 356 16.59 -0.29 0.02
N THR A 357 16.11 0.51 0.97
CA THR A 357 16.91 1.53 1.65
C THR A 357 17.69 0.99 2.82
N LEU A 358 17.15 0.00 3.53
CA LEU A 358 17.80 -0.68 4.64
C LEU A 358 18.69 -1.83 4.15
N ASP A 359 18.18 -2.67 3.26
CA ASP A 359 18.80 -3.95 2.90
C ASP A 359 19.34 -3.98 1.48
N GLY A 360 18.85 -3.09 0.61
CA GLY A 360 19.19 -3.11 -0.81
C GLY A 360 20.33 -2.18 -1.20
N LEU A 361 20.52 -1.07 -0.53
CA LEU A 361 21.43 0.01 -0.93
C LEU A 361 22.20 0.58 0.26
N VAL A 362 23.39 1.10 -0.01
CA VAL A 362 24.10 1.95 0.94
C VAL A 362 23.86 3.40 0.52
N GLY A 363 22.93 4.09 1.17
CA GLY A 363 22.40 5.40 0.75
C GLY A 363 23.46 6.49 0.55
N THR A 364 24.56 6.46 1.32
CA THR A 364 25.68 7.40 1.24
C THR A 364 26.72 7.06 0.14
N PHE A 365 26.70 5.82 -0.38
CA PHE A 365 27.59 5.40 -1.46
C PHE A 365 27.08 5.93 -2.80
N SER A 366 27.99 6.08 -3.75
CA SER A 366 27.64 6.44 -5.12
C SER A 366 26.80 5.34 -5.81
N ILE A 367 26.11 5.72 -6.86
CA ILE A 367 25.36 4.77 -7.71
C ILE A 367 26.32 3.71 -8.25
N SER A 368 27.52 4.11 -8.69
CA SER A 368 28.53 3.20 -9.22
C SER A 368 29.04 2.19 -8.18
N GLU A 369 29.21 2.57 -6.93
CA GLU A 369 29.58 1.66 -5.84
C GLU A 369 28.45 0.71 -5.48
N ASN A 370 27.20 1.21 -5.43
CA ASN A 370 26.04 0.37 -5.16
C ASN A 370 25.82 -0.74 -6.24
N MET A 371 26.19 -0.48 -7.49
CA MET A 371 26.06 -1.45 -8.59
C MET A 371 27.05 -2.62 -8.52
N ILE A 372 28.06 -2.55 -7.64
CA ILE A 372 29.08 -3.59 -7.51
C ILE A 372 29.26 -4.11 -6.08
N LEU A 373 28.30 -3.85 -5.17
CA LEU A 373 28.42 -4.21 -3.74
C LEU A 373 28.79 -5.66 -3.49
N ASP A 374 28.30 -6.60 -4.31
CA ASP A 374 28.56 -8.03 -4.23
C ASP A 374 29.72 -8.51 -5.13
N LEU A 375 30.30 -7.60 -5.93
CA LEU A 375 31.35 -7.87 -6.91
C LEU A 375 32.62 -7.03 -6.71
N TYR A 376 32.69 -6.22 -5.66
CA TYR A 376 33.77 -5.24 -5.44
C TYR A 376 35.17 -5.88 -5.38
N ASP A 377 35.26 -7.15 -4.96
CA ASP A 377 36.52 -7.93 -4.83
C ASP A 377 36.81 -8.81 -6.05
N LYS A 378 35.95 -8.80 -7.08
CA LYS A 378 36.07 -9.69 -8.25
C LYS A 378 36.51 -8.92 -9.50
N ALA A 379 37.11 -9.66 -10.46
CA ALA A 379 37.31 -9.13 -11.80
C ALA A 379 35.98 -8.86 -12.50
N PRO A 380 35.85 -7.82 -13.31
CA PRO A 380 36.87 -6.85 -13.72
C PRO A 380 37.09 -5.68 -12.75
N PHE A 381 36.31 -5.55 -11.66
CA PHE A 381 36.24 -4.36 -10.77
C PHE A 381 37.43 -4.25 -9.83
N ALA A 382 38.07 -5.39 -9.50
CA ALA A 382 39.26 -5.40 -8.66
C ALA A 382 40.42 -6.18 -9.31
N ARG A 383 41.64 -5.90 -8.83
CA ARG A 383 42.85 -6.70 -9.09
C ARG A 383 43.71 -6.72 -7.83
N GLY A 384 43.79 -7.90 -7.19
CA GLY A 384 44.39 -8.01 -5.86
C GLY A 384 43.59 -7.20 -4.83
N VAL A 385 44.24 -6.34 -4.06
CA VAL A 385 43.60 -5.49 -3.05
C VAL A 385 43.11 -4.14 -3.61
N GLY A 386 43.33 -3.87 -4.89
CA GLY A 386 43.00 -2.57 -5.51
C GLY A 386 41.76 -2.63 -6.36
N MET A 387 40.81 -1.71 -6.12
CA MET A 387 39.65 -1.47 -6.99
C MET A 387 40.05 -0.64 -8.22
N LYS A 388 39.27 -0.74 -9.30
CA LYS A 388 39.47 -0.03 -10.57
C LYS A 388 38.35 0.99 -10.80
N PRO A 389 38.45 2.23 -10.29
CA PRO A 389 37.37 3.20 -10.35
C PRO A 389 36.84 3.50 -11.77
N GLY A 390 37.74 3.54 -12.76
CA GLY A 390 37.34 3.79 -14.16
C GLY A 390 36.47 2.68 -14.73
N VAL A 391 36.79 1.40 -14.44
CA VAL A 391 35.97 0.25 -14.88
C VAL A 391 34.62 0.23 -14.17
N ILE A 392 34.60 0.60 -12.89
CA ILE A 392 33.39 0.67 -12.08
C ILE A 392 32.46 1.76 -12.64
N ALA A 393 32.99 2.95 -12.92
CA ALA A 393 32.20 4.04 -13.49
C ALA A 393 31.68 3.72 -14.91
N GLU A 394 32.49 3.09 -15.75
CA GLU A 394 32.08 2.64 -17.08
C GLU A 394 30.94 1.62 -17.01
N ASN A 395 31.07 0.62 -16.12
CA ASN A 395 30.01 -0.37 -15.87
C ASN A 395 28.71 0.31 -15.42
N ALA A 396 28.80 1.21 -14.44
CA ALA A 396 27.63 1.93 -13.94
C ALA A 396 26.96 2.76 -15.03
N THR A 397 27.72 3.43 -15.90
CA THR A 397 27.17 4.20 -17.02
C THR A 397 26.36 3.31 -17.98
N LYS A 398 26.92 2.15 -18.35
CA LYS A 398 26.21 1.17 -19.19
C LYS A 398 24.93 0.65 -18.53
N LYS A 399 24.99 0.34 -17.23
CA LYS A 399 23.82 -0.18 -16.50
C LYS A 399 22.75 0.87 -16.27
N VAL A 400 23.12 2.11 -16.02
CA VAL A 400 22.20 3.24 -15.92
C VAL A 400 21.39 3.39 -17.22
N GLU A 401 22.04 3.27 -18.37
CA GLU A 401 21.38 3.34 -19.67
C GLU A 401 20.47 2.11 -19.93
N GLU A 402 20.98 0.90 -19.68
CA GLU A 402 20.26 -0.37 -19.89
C GLU A 402 18.97 -0.47 -19.02
N PHE A 403 19.04 0.06 -17.78
CA PHE A 403 17.94 0.00 -16.82
C PHE A 403 17.14 1.31 -16.73
N ASP A 404 17.36 2.26 -17.63
CA ASP A 404 16.67 3.57 -17.66
C ASP A 404 16.68 4.24 -16.27
N VAL A 405 17.83 4.27 -15.60
CA VAL A 405 17.98 4.95 -14.31
C VAL A 405 18.18 6.43 -14.54
N ARG A 406 17.30 7.28 -14.04
CA ARG A 406 17.39 8.73 -14.23
C ARG A 406 18.30 9.34 -13.18
N ILE A 407 19.48 9.78 -13.60
CA ILE A 407 20.52 10.31 -12.72
C ILE A 407 21.18 11.56 -13.33
N GLN A 408 21.86 12.34 -12.48
CA GLN A 408 22.74 13.42 -12.93
C GLN A 408 24.18 12.92 -13.19
N SER A 409 24.64 12.01 -12.35
CA SER A 409 25.99 11.42 -12.43
C SER A 409 26.01 10.06 -11.72
N VAL A 410 26.80 9.11 -12.23
CA VAL A 410 27.04 7.81 -11.56
C VAL A 410 27.79 7.94 -10.24
N SER A 411 28.43 9.09 -9.99
CA SER A 411 29.11 9.43 -8.73
C SER A 411 28.18 10.07 -7.68
N ALA A 412 26.92 10.38 -8.03
CA ALA A 412 25.97 10.89 -7.06
C ALA A 412 25.62 9.81 -6.02
N ALA A 413 25.35 10.22 -4.78
CA ALA A 413 24.88 9.31 -3.73
C ALA A 413 23.53 8.72 -4.11
N VAL A 414 23.37 7.38 -3.98
CA VAL A 414 22.15 6.68 -4.37
C VAL A 414 20.93 7.10 -3.54
N GLY A 415 21.14 7.53 -2.29
CA GLY A 415 20.08 8.05 -1.42
C GLY A 415 19.39 9.31 -1.95
N THR A 416 19.97 10.02 -2.92
CA THR A 416 19.37 11.21 -3.55
C THR A 416 18.37 10.88 -4.66
N LEU A 417 18.29 9.62 -5.07
CA LEU A 417 17.38 9.17 -6.11
C LEU A 417 15.95 8.99 -5.59
N SER A 418 14.97 9.12 -6.50
CA SER A 418 13.60 8.68 -6.21
C SER A 418 13.53 7.16 -5.98
N GLY A 419 12.52 6.70 -5.24
CA GLY A 419 12.34 5.27 -4.94
C GLY A 419 12.34 4.37 -6.18
N GLY A 420 11.71 4.80 -7.27
CA GLY A 420 11.73 4.06 -8.54
C GLY A 420 13.13 3.94 -9.14
N ASN A 421 13.94 5.00 -9.11
CA ASN A 421 15.31 4.94 -9.60
C ASN A 421 16.22 4.14 -8.67
N GLN A 422 16.02 4.20 -7.35
CA GLN A 422 16.70 3.33 -6.39
C GLN A 422 16.43 1.85 -6.68
N GLN A 423 15.17 1.50 -6.93
CA GLN A 423 14.78 0.12 -7.28
C GLN A 423 15.44 -0.35 -8.58
N LYS A 424 15.50 0.53 -9.57
CA LYS A 424 16.20 0.24 -10.83
C LYS A 424 17.70 -0.01 -10.62
N VAL A 425 18.36 0.68 -9.66
CA VAL A 425 19.77 0.42 -9.29
C VAL A 425 19.91 -0.96 -8.67
N VAL A 426 19.03 -1.36 -7.74
CA VAL A 426 19.02 -2.71 -7.15
C VAL A 426 18.84 -3.76 -8.25
N LEU A 427 17.83 -3.61 -9.11
CA LEU A 427 17.61 -4.54 -10.22
C LEU A 427 18.79 -4.59 -11.19
N ALA A 428 19.40 -3.45 -11.51
CA ALA A 428 20.57 -3.39 -12.37
C ALA A 428 21.75 -4.16 -11.80
N ARG A 429 21.95 -4.12 -10.48
CA ARG A 429 22.97 -4.94 -9.80
C ARG A 429 22.63 -6.43 -9.88
N GLU A 430 21.44 -6.80 -9.46
CA GLU A 430 21.05 -8.21 -9.34
C GLU A 430 20.94 -8.92 -10.69
N LEU A 431 20.33 -8.29 -11.69
CA LEU A 431 20.13 -8.86 -13.03
C LEU A 431 21.36 -8.71 -13.97
N SER A 432 22.46 -8.14 -13.49
CA SER A 432 23.68 -7.95 -14.31
C SER A 432 24.64 -9.13 -14.29
N ARG A 433 24.30 -10.19 -13.59
CA ARG A 433 25.09 -11.42 -13.45
C ARG A 433 24.28 -12.64 -13.86
N PRO A 434 24.89 -13.74 -14.27
CA PRO A 434 24.16 -14.97 -14.54
C PRO A 434 23.44 -15.47 -13.29
N LEU A 435 22.12 -15.62 -13.38
CA LEU A 435 21.30 -16.09 -12.28
C LEU A 435 20.90 -17.55 -12.46
N ARG A 436 20.84 -18.28 -11.35
CA ARG A 436 20.28 -19.64 -11.23
C ARG A 436 18.98 -19.63 -10.42
N LEU A 437 18.72 -18.55 -9.68
CA LEU A 437 17.49 -18.25 -8.97
C LEU A 437 17.37 -16.73 -8.83
N PHE A 438 16.21 -16.19 -9.12
CA PHE A 438 15.91 -14.80 -8.86
C PHE A 438 14.79 -14.68 -7.83
N ILE A 439 15.07 -13.98 -6.73
CA ILE A 439 14.12 -13.72 -5.65
C ILE A 439 13.83 -12.22 -5.60
N ALA A 440 12.56 -11.84 -5.65
CA ALA A 440 12.13 -10.45 -5.52
C ALA A 440 11.06 -10.34 -4.42
N SER A 441 11.43 -9.73 -3.29
CA SER A 441 10.52 -9.46 -2.18
C SER A 441 9.94 -8.06 -2.30
N GLN A 442 8.62 -7.96 -2.38
CA GLN A 442 7.88 -6.69 -2.52
C GLN A 442 8.48 -5.75 -3.59
N PRO A 443 8.81 -6.24 -4.81
CA PRO A 443 9.69 -5.53 -5.75
C PRO A 443 9.10 -4.20 -6.23
N THR A 444 7.81 -3.99 -6.10
CA THR A 444 7.11 -2.77 -6.55
C THR A 444 6.63 -1.88 -5.40
N ARG A 445 6.91 -2.27 -4.14
CA ARG A 445 6.47 -1.52 -2.97
C ARG A 445 6.93 -0.07 -3.00
N GLY A 446 5.94 0.85 -2.94
CA GLY A 446 6.20 2.29 -2.92
C GLY A 446 6.73 2.85 -4.23
N LEU A 447 6.55 2.16 -5.36
CA LEU A 447 6.92 2.63 -6.68
C LEU A 447 5.75 3.33 -7.38
N ASP A 448 6.11 4.17 -8.35
CA ASP A 448 5.17 4.74 -9.31
C ASP A 448 4.78 3.70 -10.38
N VAL A 449 3.62 3.91 -11.05
CA VAL A 449 3.08 2.98 -12.04
C VAL A 449 4.07 2.69 -13.18
N GLY A 450 4.82 3.70 -13.63
CA GLY A 450 5.82 3.51 -14.68
C GLY A 450 7.02 2.68 -14.24
N SER A 451 7.40 2.78 -12.95
CA SER A 451 8.45 1.94 -12.36
C SER A 451 7.96 0.52 -12.12
N ILE A 452 6.69 0.33 -11.75
CA ILE A 452 6.05 -0.99 -11.60
C ILE A 452 6.09 -1.74 -12.94
N GLU A 453 5.63 -1.11 -14.02
CA GLU A 453 5.66 -1.69 -15.38
C GLU A 453 7.09 -2.16 -15.75
N PHE A 454 8.09 -1.33 -15.47
CA PHE A 454 9.49 -1.68 -15.73
C PHE A 454 9.95 -2.91 -14.95
N VAL A 455 9.67 -2.96 -13.64
CA VAL A 455 10.01 -4.10 -12.76
C VAL A 455 9.36 -5.38 -13.28
N HIS A 456 8.06 -5.34 -13.56
CA HIS A 456 7.31 -6.49 -14.07
C HIS A 456 7.89 -7.03 -15.38
N MET A 457 8.24 -6.15 -16.33
CA MET A 457 8.87 -6.57 -17.58
C MET A 457 10.23 -7.27 -17.34
N ARG A 458 11.04 -6.77 -16.39
CA ARG A 458 12.34 -7.38 -16.06
C ARG A 458 12.19 -8.76 -15.42
N VAL A 459 11.22 -8.91 -14.52
CA VAL A 459 10.89 -10.20 -13.88
C VAL A 459 10.49 -11.24 -14.94
N ILE A 460 9.60 -10.88 -15.86
CA ILE A 460 9.15 -11.79 -16.91
C ILE A 460 10.27 -12.10 -17.91
N ALA A 461 11.09 -11.11 -18.26
CA ALA A 461 12.25 -11.34 -19.11
C ALA A 461 13.21 -12.35 -18.47
N GLU A 462 13.43 -12.28 -17.15
CA GLU A 462 14.29 -13.23 -16.44
C GLU A 462 13.69 -14.64 -16.43
N ARG A 463 12.37 -14.77 -16.17
CA ARG A 463 11.64 -16.04 -16.34
C ARG A 463 11.83 -16.62 -17.74
N ASP A 464 11.64 -15.80 -18.77
CA ASP A 464 11.69 -16.22 -20.17
C ASP A 464 13.11 -16.62 -20.62
N HIS A 465 14.14 -16.12 -19.94
CA HIS A 465 15.53 -16.61 -20.06
C HIS A 465 15.74 -18.00 -19.46
N GLY A 466 14.75 -18.54 -18.73
CA GLY A 466 14.79 -19.86 -18.12
C GLY A 466 15.22 -19.86 -16.66
N THR A 467 15.38 -18.70 -16.03
CA THR A 467 15.70 -18.61 -14.60
C THR A 467 14.43 -18.89 -13.78
N PRO A 468 14.47 -19.77 -12.75
CA PRO A 468 13.41 -19.89 -11.76
C PRO A 468 13.29 -18.58 -10.99
N VAL A 469 12.07 -18.09 -10.83
CA VAL A 469 11.79 -16.81 -10.17
C VAL A 469 10.86 -17.03 -8.99
N MET A 470 11.22 -16.50 -7.83
CA MET A 470 10.37 -16.41 -6.66
C MET A 470 10.00 -14.94 -6.41
N ILE A 471 8.71 -14.63 -6.41
CA ILE A 471 8.21 -13.32 -6.03
C ILE A 471 7.50 -13.45 -4.70
N VAL A 472 7.78 -12.54 -3.79
CA VAL A 472 7.04 -12.39 -2.54
C VAL A 472 6.28 -11.07 -2.62
N SER A 473 4.95 -11.09 -2.53
CA SER A 473 4.15 -9.86 -2.61
C SER A 473 2.88 -9.96 -1.77
N THR A 474 2.53 -8.85 -1.13
CA THR A 474 1.23 -8.63 -0.48
C THR A 474 0.19 -8.06 -1.44
N GLU A 475 0.64 -7.52 -2.60
CA GLU A 475 -0.23 -6.94 -3.62
C GLU A 475 -0.77 -8.04 -4.54
N LEU A 476 -2.05 -8.38 -4.35
CA LEU A 476 -2.69 -9.48 -5.10
C LEU A 476 -2.71 -9.24 -6.60
N ASP A 477 -2.80 -7.98 -7.06
CA ASP A 477 -2.72 -7.63 -8.48
C ASP A 477 -1.35 -7.96 -9.08
N GLU A 478 -0.27 -7.70 -8.35
CA GLU A 478 1.09 -8.07 -8.75
C GLU A 478 1.25 -9.59 -8.83
N VAL A 479 0.80 -10.29 -7.79
CA VAL A 479 0.82 -11.76 -7.73
C VAL A 479 0.12 -12.36 -8.93
N MET A 480 -1.13 -11.94 -9.23
CA MET A 480 -1.92 -12.48 -10.34
C MET A 480 -1.34 -12.14 -11.71
N GLN A 481 -0.68 -10.99 -11.86
CA GLN A 481 -0.07 -10.59 -13.13
C GLN A 481 1.22 -11.35 -13.44
N LEU A 482 2.05 -11.58 -12.45
CA LEU A 482 3.40 -12.12 -12.64
C LEU A 482 3.46 -13.65 -12.50
N ALA A 483 2.71 -14.23 -11.58
CA ALA A 483 2.83 -15.64 -11.21
C ALA A 483 2.40 -16.59 -12.33
N ASP A 484 3.05 -17.73 -12.40
CA ASP A 484 2.58 -18.93 -13.09
C ASP A 484 1.90 -19.88 -12.10
N ARG A 485 2.43 -19.98 -10.86
CA ARG A 485 1.78 -20.59 -9.69
C ARG A 485 1.85 -19.66 -8.49
N ILE A 486 0.88 -19.78 -7.60
CA ILE A 486 0.74 -18.96 -6.39
C ILE A 486 0.73 -19.87 -5.17
N ALA A 487 1.72 -19.72 -4.30
CA ALA A 487 1.77 -20.33 -2.97
C ALA A 487 1.26 -19.30 -1.95
N VAL A 488 0.23 -19.66 -1.19
CA VAL A 488 -0.36 -18.75 -0.22
C VAL A 488 0.10 -19.11 1.18
N LEU A 489 0.70 -18.13 1.89
CA LEU A 489 1.15 -18.26 3.27
C LEU A 489 0.16 -17.61 4.24
N TYR A 490 -0.10 -18.32 5.34
CA TYR A 490 -0.83 -17.79 6.49
C TYR A 490 -0.19 -18.28 7.79
N ARG A 491 0.20 -17.36 8.65
CA ARG A 491 0.86 -17.65 9.96
C ARG A 491 2.02 -18.65 9.84
N GLY A 492 2.92 -18.43 8.90
CA GLY A 492 4.11 -19.24 8.68
C GLY A 492 3.88 -20.57 7.96
N ARG A 493 2.63 -20.92 7.64
CA ARG A 493 2.29 -22.19 6.99
C ARG A 493 1.78 -22.00 5.58
N LEU A 494 2.04 -23.01 4.73
CA LEU A 494 1.51 -23.05 3.38
C LEU A 494 0.03 -23.48 3.41
N VAL A 495 -0.87 -22.58 3.04
CA VAL A 495 -2.32 -22.86 2.90
C VAL A 495 -2.58 -23.72 1.66
N GLY A 496 -1.85 -23.45 0.57
CA GLY A 496 -1.92 -24.21 -0.67
C GLY A 496 -1.13 -23.57 -1.79
N ILE A 497 -0.91 -24.33 -2.88
CA ILE A 497 -0.34 -23.82 -4.13
C ILE A 497 -1.40 -23.97 -5.21
N VAL A 498 -1.73 -22.86 -5.88
CA VAL A 498 -2.77 -22.79 -6.90
C VAL A 498 -2.24 -22.18 -8.19
N GLN A 499 -3.00 -22.30 -9.28
CA GLN A 499 -2.65 -21.70 -10.56
C GLN A 499 -2.92 -20.18 -10.55
N ALA A 500 -2.18 -19.42 -11.36
CA ALA A 500 -2.38 -17.98 -11.50
C ALA A 500 -3.78 -17.59 -12.04
N THR A 501 -4.53 -18.55 -12.59
CA THR A 501 -5.91 -18.36 -13.04
C THR A 501 -6.95 -18.40 -11.92
N THR A 502 -6.54 -18.73 -10.69
CA THR A 502 -7.41 -18.75 -9.51
C THR A 502 -8.00 -17.35 -9.25
N SER A 503 -9.28 -17.29 -8.91
CA SER A 503 -9.96 -16.01 -8.73
C SER A 503 -9.41 -15.24 -7.53
N ARG A 504 -9.51 -13.90 -7.59
CA ARG A 504 -9.12 -13.00 -6.50
C ARG A 504 -9.82 -13.33 -5.19
N GLU A 505 -11.11 -13.71 -5.25
CA GLU A 505 -11.93 -14.06 -4.09
C GLU A 505 -11.36 -15.30 -3.37
N VAL A 506 -11.07 -16.36 -4.13
CA VAL A 506 -10.45 -17.58 -3.59
C VAL A 506 -9.09 -17.27 -2.97
N LEU A 507 -8.24 -16.51 -3.66
CA LEU A 507 -6.93 -16.12 -3.13
C LEU A 507 -7.06 -15.28 -1.86
N GLY A 508 -8.03 -14.36 -1.79
CA GLY A 508 -8.30 -13.57 -0.60
C GLY A 508 -8.70 -14.43 0.59
N LEU A 509 -9.58 -15.42 0.41
CA LEU A 509 -9.96 -16.37 1.45
C LEU A 509 -8.76 -17.22 1.90
N MET A 510 -7.93 -17.68 0.99
CA MET A 510 -6.70 -18.40 1.32
C MET A 510 -5.71 -17.52 2.13
N MET A 511 -5.57 -16.25 1.79
CA MET A 511 -4.75 -15.30 2.53
C MET A 511 -5.29 -15.02 3.95
N ALA A 512 -6.58 -15.27 4.19
CA ALA A 512 -7.21 -15.26 5.50
C ALA A 512 -7.10 -16.63 6.24
N GLY A 513 -6.44 -17.63 5.64
CA GLY A 513 -6.18 -18.94 6.25
C GLY A 513 -7.18 -20.03 5.89
N VAL A 514 -8.12 -19.78 4.97
CA VAL A 514 -9.07 -20.80 4.49
C VAL A 514 -8.36 -21.75 3.52
N PRO A 515 -8.41 -23.08 3.72
CA PRO A 515 -7.82 -24.04 2.78
C PRO A 515 -8.36 -23.89 1.35
N ALA A 516 -7.53 -24.16 0.34
CA ALA A 516 -7.85 -23.91 -1.06
C ALA A 516 -9.18 -24.54 -1.52
N ASN A 517 -9.43 -25.80 -1.14
CA ASN A 517 -10.67 -26.53 -1.48
C ASN A 517 -11.93 -25.89 -0.85
N GLU A 518 -11.82 -25.39 0.37
CA GLU A 518 -12.92 -24.70 1.07
C GLU A 518 -13.14 -23.29 0.50
N ALA A 519 -12.06 -22.59 0.16
CA ALA A 519 -12.11 -21.28 -0.47
C ALA A 519 -12.79 -21.34 -1.85
N GLU A 520 -12.47 -22.37 -2.68
CA GLU A 520 -13.12 -22.61 -3.97
C GLU A 520 -14.62 -22.92 -3.81
N ALA A 521 -14.99 -23.76 -2.83
CA ALA A 521 -16.38 -24.09 -2.54
C ALA A 521 -17.18 -22.86 -2.06
N SER A 522 -16.57 -22.02 -1.20
CA SER A 522 -17.18 -20.79 -0.71
C SER A 522 -17.40 -19.77 -1.83
N ALA A 523 -16.40 -19.55 -2.68
CA ALA A 523 -16.51 -18.63 -3.83
C ALA A 523 -17.57 -19.11 -4.82
N ALA A 524 -17.68 -20.42 -5.09
CA ALA A 524 -18.70 -20.99 -5.94
C ALA A 524 -20.13 -20.81 -5.37
N ALA A 525 -20.30 -20.92 -4.05
CA ALA A 525 -21.58 -20.71 -3.38
C ALA A 525 -22.06 -19.25 -3.48
N HIS A 526 -21.13 -18.29 -3.36
CA HIS A 526 -21.43 -16.86 -3.52
C HIS A 526 -21.74 -16.49 -4.98
N ALA A 527 -21.06 -17.07 -5.95
CA ALA A 527 -21.34 -16.87 -7.37
C ALA A 527 -22.72 -17.43 -7.79
N GLY A 528 -23.23 -18.47 -7.11
CA GLY A 528 -24.54 -19.07 -7.34
C GLY A 528 -25.72 -18.33 -6.69
N SER A 529 -25.46 -17.49 -5.69
CA SER A 529 -26.43 -16.61 -5.05
C SER A 529 -26.42 -15.23 -5.70
N GLY A 530 -26.87 -15.15 -6.97
CA GLY A 530 -27.20 -13.85 -7.60
C GLY A 530 -28.20 -13.08 -6.74
N PRO A 531 -28.29 -11.73 -6.85
CA PRO A 531 -29.14 -10.93 -6.00
C PRO A 531 -30.58 -11.43 -6.11
N THR A 532 -31.06 -12.08 -5.04
CA THR A 532 -32.46 -12.41 -4.90
C THR A 532 -33.21 -11.09 -4.80
N THR A 533 -33.77 -10.63 -5.91
CA THR A 533 -34.81 -9.61 -5.90
C THR A 533 -35.96 -10.15 -5.04
N ALA A 534 -35.98 -9.77 -3.78
CA ALA A 534 -37.13 -9.94 -2.92
C ALA A 534 -38.26 -9.16 -3.58
N ALA A 535 -39.14 -9.89 -4.28
CA ALA A 535 -40.42 -9.37 -4.72
C ALA A 535 -41.18 -8.95 -3.47
N LEU A 536 -41.47 -7.67 -3.34
CA LEU A 536 -42.40 -7.15 -2.35
C LEU A 536 -43.76 -7.87 -2.60
N PRO A 537 -44.43 -8.39 -1.57
CA PRO A 537 -45.75 -8.97 -1.75
C PRO A 537 -46.72 -7.87 -2.18
N ASP A 538 -47.43 -8.10 -3.29
CA ASP A 538 -48.53 -7.29 -3.76
C ASP A 538 -49.53 -7.08 -2.62
N SER A 539 -49.80 -5.85 -2.26
CA SER A 539 -50.92 -5.47 -1.40
C SER A 539 -52.22 -5.74 -2.15
N ALA A 540 -52.79 -6.93 -1.90
CA ALA A 540 -54.14 -7.23 -2.33
C ALA A 540 -55.10 -6.20 -1.75
N GLY A 541 -55.87 -5.57 -2.64
CA GLY A 541 -56.91 -4.62 -2.31
C GLY A 541 -58.01 -5.27 -1.46
N HIS A 542 -58.40 -4.58 -0.42
CA HIS A 542 -59.69 -4.76 0.22
C HIS A 542 -60.67 -3.72 -0.34
N GLU A 543 -61.50 -4.17 -1.27
CA GLU A 543 -62.76 -3.50 -1.57
C GLU A 543 -63.71 -3.76 -0.39
N GLY A 544 -64.08 -2.66 0.30
CA GLY A 544 -65.11 -2.68 1.33
C GLY A 544 -66.46 -2.40 0.71
N GLU A 545 -67.35 -3.37 0.76
CA GLU A 545 -68.79 -3.20 0.51
C GLU A 545 -69.39 -2.33 1.59
N ALA A 546 -70.12 -1.31 1.13
CA ALA A 546 -71.07 -0.53 1.95
C ALA A 546 -72.40 -1.26 2.04
N HIS A 547 -72.93 -1.45 3.24
CA HIS A 547 -74.36 -1.64 3.48
C HIS A 547 -74.81 -0.89 4.72
N VAL A 548 -75.74 0.05 4.43
CA VAL A 548 -76.82 0.69 5.22
C VAL A 548 -76.44 1.48 6.46
#